data_16f706131e33f2e7364478c15c05bc0a
#
_entry.id   16f706131e33f2e7364478c15c05bc0a
#
_cell.length_a   1.000
_cell.length_b   1.000
_cell.length_c   1.000
_cell.angle_alpha   90.00
_cell.angle_beta   90.00
_cell.angle_gamma   90.00
#
_symmetry.space_group_name_H-M   'P 1'
#
loop_
_entity.id
_entity.type
_entity.pdbx_description
1 polymer ?
#
loop_
_entity_poly.entity_id
_entity_poly.type
_entity_poly.pdbx_seq_one_letter_code
_entity_poly.pdbx_strand_id
1 'polypeptide(L)'
;VLLSVFAKAFKTPDLRRKILFTLSIMAIFRFGSVVPTPGVSYVAVQRCLANIDTGGLLGLVNLFSGGALLQLSVFALGIMPYITASIIVQLLTVVIPRFEALKKEGQSGNSKLTQYTRYLTVGLALLQTSGLIAVARTPGRLIQGCSEDIVPDDSWIRILTMIFVMTAGTSVVMWLGELITDRGVGNGMSILIFTSIAATFPSQLWAIRLSRGWLTFAFIMAIGILIVAAVVFVEQSQRRIPVQYAKRQIGRRQYGGTSTYVPIKVNQSGVIPVIFASSLLYIPSLVANFTNSQAAWAVWINTNFVNGDHPLYIASYALLIIFFAYFYVAITFNPEETAENMRKYGGFIPGIRAGKPTSDYLQYVLTRITAPGSLYLALVSIIPIIALILFGASQQFPFGGTAILIVVGVGLDTAKQIESQLQQRSYEGFLR
;
A
#
# COMPACT_ATOMS: atom_id res chain seq x y z
N VAL A 1 -25.02 4.21 -4.59
CA VAL A 1 -24.87 3.28 -3.45
C VAL A 1 -23.81 3.80 -2.47
N LEU A 2 -22.56 4.10 -2.88
CA LEU A 2 -21.49 4.54 -1.96
C LEU A 2 -21.84 5.84 -1.20
N LEU A 3 -22.35 6.87 -1.88
CA LEU A 3 -22.74 8.13 -1.26
C LEU A 3 -23.84 7.96 -0.20
N SER A 4 -24.79 7.06 -0.44
CA SER A 4 -25.87 6.77 0.53
C SER A 4 -25.36 6.02 1.76
N VAL A 5 -24.34 5.18 1.61
CA VAL A 5 -23.66 4.47 2.71
C VAL A 5 -22.92 5.48 3.59
N PHE A 6 -22.14 6.40 3.00
CA PHE A 6 -21.47 7.46 3.75
C PHE A 6 -22.46 8.38 4.47
N ALA A 7 -23.54 8.79 3.81
CA ALA A 7 -24.58 9.62 4.46
C ALA A 7 -25.22 8.93 5.67
N LYS A 8 -25.50 7.62 5.59
CA LYS A 8 -26.00 6.82 6.71
C LYS A 8 -24.95 6.65 7.81
N ALA A 9 -23.67 6.48 7.43
CA ALA A 9 -22.57 6.35 8.38
C ALA A 9 -22.40 7.60 9.27
N PHE A 10 -22.54 8.80 8.69
CA PHE A 10 -22.49 10.05 9.45
C PHE A 10 -23.70 10.26 10.39
N LYS A 11 -24.86 9.64 10.12
CA LYS A 11 -26.01 9.66 11.02
C LYS A 11 -25.83 8.78 12.26
N THR A 12 -24.96 7.76 12.20
CA THR A 12 -24.72 6.84 13.30
C THR A 12 -23.63 7.41 14.23
N PRO A 13 -23.90 7.72 15.52
CA PRO A 13 -22.98 8.50 16.37
C PRO A 13 -21.63 7.84 16.58
N ASP A 14 -21.58 6.51 16.75
CA ASP A 14 -20.29 5.81 16.98
C ASP A 14 -19.44 5.73 15.72
N LEU A 15 -20.08 5.47 14.57
CA LEU A 15 -19.37 5.41 13.30
C LEU A 15 -18.88 6.80 12.89
N ARG A 16 -19.66 7.84 13.17
CA ARG A 16 -19.25 9.23 13.01
C ARG A 16 -18.00 9.55 13.84
N ARG A 17 -17.96 9.13 15.12
CA ARG A 17 -16.78 9.31 15.96
C ARG A 17 -15.53 8.65 15.38
N LYS A 18 -15.66 7.41 14.91
CA LYS A 18 -14.55 6.67 14.28
C LYS A 18 -14.06 7.35 13.00
N ILE A 19 -14.99 7.81 12.14
CA ILE A 19 -14.64 8.53 10.90
C ILE A 19 -13.95 9.85 11.22
N LEU A 20 -14.49 10.65 12.13
CA LEU A 20 -13.89 11.92 12.54
C LEU A 20 -12.51 11.70 13.16
N PHE A 21 -12.33 10.66 13.97
CA PHE A 21 -11.04 10.29 14.52
C PHE A 21 -10.01 9.95 13.43
N THR A 22 -10.41 9.15 12.43
CA THR A 22 -9.55 8.82 11.28
C THR A 22 -9.17 10.08 10.52
N LEU A 23 -10.12 10.97 10.22
CA LEU A 23 -9.87 12.23 9.52
C LEU A 23 -8.94 13.16 10.32
N SER A 24 -9.07 13.20 11.66
CA SER A 24 -8.18 13.97 12.52
C SER A 24 -6.74 13.46 12.45
N ILE A 25 -6.55 12.14 12.46
CA ILE A 25 -5.21 11.55 12.33
C ILE A 25 -4.63 11.83 10.94
N MET A 26 -5.44 11.74 9.88
CA MET A 26 -5.01 12.09 8.52
C MET A 26 -4.54 13.54 8.43
N ALA A 27 -5.23 14.47 9.10
CA ALA A 27 -4.85 15.88 9.17
C ALA A 27 -3.52 16.06 9.93
N ILE A 28 -3.34 15.39 11.08
CA ILE A 28 -2.09 15.43 11.86
C ILE A 28 -0.92 14.86 11.02
N PHE A 29 -1.14 13.74 10.35
CA PHE A 29 -0.14 13.15 9.46
C PHE A 29 0.24 14.12 8.33
N ARG A 30 -0.74 14.77 7.71
CA ARG A 30 -0.48 15.74 6.64
C ARG A 30 0.27 16.98 7.14
N PHE A 31 -0.07 17.46 8.34
CA PHE A 31 0.65 18.55 8.98
C PHE A 31 2.13 18.21 9.19
N GLY A 32 2.43 17.05 9.78
CA GLY A 32 3.81 16.61 10.00
C GLY A 32 4.60 16.34 8.70
N SER A 33 3.91 16.06 7.59
CA SER A 33 4.55 15.90 6.29
C SER A 33 5.07 17.21 5.67
N VAL A 34 4.61 18.35 6.16
CA VAL A 34 5.03 19.69 5.67
C VAL A 34 6.05 20.34 6.61
N VAL A 35 6.14 19.90 7.87
CA VAL A 35 7.09 20.46 8.85
C VAL A 35 8.51 20.05 8.50
N PRO A 36 9.43 20.98 8.16
CA PRO A 36 10.81 20.64 7.80
C PRO A 36 11.59 20.12 9.02
N THR A 37 12.53 19.21 8.77
CA THR A 37 13.43 18.73 9.82
C THR A 37 14.41 19.83 10.24
N PRO A 38 14.72 19.99 11.53
CA PRO A 38 15.72 20.95 12.00
C PRO A 38 17.07 20.74 11.32
N GLY A 39 17.63 21.80 10.73
CA GLY A 39 18.92 21.75 10.00
C GLY A 39 18.78 21.75 8.48
N VAL A 40 17.57 21.63 7.94
CA VAL A 40 17.29 21.72 6.51
C VAL A 40 16.97 23.15 6.13
N SER A 41 17.59 23.66 5.05
CA SER A 41 17.26 24.96 4.48
C SER A 41 15.97 24.85 3.64
N TYR A 42 14.84 25.25 4.24
CA TYR A 42 13.53 25.24 3.57
C TYR A 42 13.52 26.06 2.26
N VAL A 43 14.21 27.19 2.26
CA VAL A 43 14.28 28.08 1.08
C VAL A 43 15.03 27.41 -0.07
N ALA A 44 16.17 26.77 0.23
CA ALA A 44 16.93 26.02 -0.78
C ALA A 44 16.09 24.86 -1.35
N VAL A 45 15.42 24.10 -0.49
CA VAL A 45 14.52 23.00 -0.91
C VAL A 45 13.41 23.52 -1.84
N GLN A 46 12.75 24.62 -1.50
CA GLN A 46 11.66 25.18 -2.31
C GLN A 46 12.15 25.66 -3.70
N ARG A 47 13.33 26.28 -3.76
CA ARG A 47 13.92 26.69 -5.05
C ARG A 47 14.29 25.50 -5.91
N CYS A 48 14.85 24.46 -5.29
CA CYS A 48 15.18 23.22 -5.98
C CYS A 48 13.92 22.53 -6.50
N LEU A 49 12.84 22.44 -5.70
CA LEU A 49 11.58 21.81 -6.10
C LEU A 49 10.87 22.50 -7.26
N ALA A 50 11.06 23.83 -7.42
CA ALA A 50 10.45 24.59 -8.50
C ALA A 50 10.98 24.20 -9.91
N ASN A 51 12.16 23.59 -9.99
CA ASN A 51 12.88 23.32 -11.25
C ASN A 51 13.06 21.81 -11.56
N ILE A 52 12.32 20.92 -10.87
CA ILE A 52 12.57 19.47 -10.98
C ILE A 52 11.56 18.75 -11.85
N ASP A 53 12.09 17.87 -12.70
CA ASP A 53 11.40 16.69 -13.20
C ASP A 53 11.55 15.54 -12.17
N THR A 54 10.51 15.34 -11.36
CA THR A 54 10.46 14.25 -10.34
C THR A 54 10.22 12.91 -11.01
N GLY A 55 11.24 12.39 -11.63
CA GLY A 55 11.15 11.12 -12.30
C GLY A 55 11.82 9.95 -11.62
N GLY A 56 11.47 8.74 -12.06
CA GLY A 56 12.09 7.51 -11.61
C GLY A 56 11.61 7.03 -10.24
N LEU A 57 12.44 6.19 -9.63
CA LEU A 57 12.13 5.49 -8.39
C LEU A 57 11.96 6.43 -7.18
N LEU A 58 12.71 7.53 -7.14
CA LEU A 58 12.58 8.57 -6.13
C LEU A 58 11.21 9.26 -6.19
N GLY A 59 10.64 9.44 -7.38
CA GLY A 59 9.29 9.96 -7.56
C GLY A 59 8.23 9.05 -6.95
N LEU A 60 8.36 7.73 -7.08
CA LEU A 60 7.44 6.76 -6.44
C LEU A 60 7.54 6.82 -4.92
N VAL A 61 8.75 6.83 -4.36
CA VAL A 61 8.92 6.92 -2.90
C VAL A 61 8.40 8.26 -2.36
N ASN A 62 8.62 9.35 -3.10
CA ASN A 62 8.08 10.66 -2.77
C ASN A 62 6.54 10.68 -2.81
N LEU A 63 5.93 9.94 -3.74
CA LEU A 63 4.48 9.77 -3.81
C LEU A 63 3.93 9.07 -2.55
N PHE A 64 4.59 8.01 -2.09
CA PHE A 64 4.19 7.29 -0.86
C PHE A 64 4.39 8.13 0.41
N SER A 65 5.34 9.06 0.41
CA SER A 65 5.53 10.00 1.51
C SER A 65 4.63 11.24 1.42
N GLY A 66 3.86 11.38 0.33
CA GLY A 66 3.00 12.55 0.11
C GLY A 66 3.76 13.86 -0.16
N GLY A 67 4.94 13.77 -0.75
CA GLY A 67 5.84 14.91 -1.02
C GLY A 67 6.81 15.22 0.13
N ALA A 68 6.72 14.51 1.25
CA ALA A 68 7.51 14.77 2.45
C ALA A 68 9.00 14.42 2.28
N LEU A 69 9.33 13.42 1.44
CA LEU A 69 10.70 12.96 1.22
C LEU A 69 11.58 14.07 0.62
N LEU A 70 11.14 14.67 -0.47
CA LEU A 70 11.91 15.72 -1.16
C LEU A 70 11.97 17.02 -0.35
N GLN A 71 10.99 17.24 0.53
CA GLN A 71 10.99 18.37 1.46
C GLN A 71 11.84 18.11 2.71
N LEU A 72 12.42 16.90 2.87
CA LEU A 72 13.15 16.49 4.07
C LEU A 72 12.37 16.86 5.35
N SER A 73 11.07 16.58 5.36
CA SER A 73 10.21 16.87 6.51
C SER A 73 10.42 15.87 7.65
N VAL A 74 9.83 16.13 8.81
CA VAL A 74 9.86 15.21 9.96
C VAL A 74 9.30 13.84 9.59
N PHE A 75 8.30 13.76 8.70
CA PHE A 75 7.72 12.51 8.20
C PHE A 75 8.26 12.13 6.81
N ALA A 76 9.49 12.51 6.46
CA ALA A 76 10.08 12.29 5.14
C ALA A 76 10.02 10.83 4.66
N LEU A 77 10.31 9.87 5.52
CA LEU A 77 10.22 8.45 5.17
C LEU A 77 8.77 7.93 5.14
N GLY A 78 7.82 8.68 5.68
CA GLY A 78 6.42 8.28 5.76
C GLY A 78 6.26 6.92 6.44
N ILE A 79 5.46 6.06 5.84
CA ILE A 79 5.14 4.72 6.34
C ILE A 79 6.02 3.60 5.74
N MET A 80 6.90 3.93 4.79
CA MET A 80 7.70 2.95 4.04
C MET A 80 8.53 2.00 4.91
N PRO A 81 9.26 2.46 5.96
CA PRO A 81 10.03 1.56 6.82
C PRO A 81 9.16 0.53 7.54
N TYR A 82 7.95 0.91 7.95
CA TYR A 82 7.01 -0.01 8.58
C TYR A 82 6.48 -1.06 7.59
N ILE A 83 6.14 -0.65 6.38
CA ILE A 83 5.69 -1.59 5.34
C ILE A 83 6.79 -2.60 5.06
N THR A 84 8.03 -2.15 4.85
CA THR A 84 9.18 -3.02 4.59
C THR A 84 9.40 -3.99 5.76
N ALA A 85 9.33 -3.50 7.01
CA ALA A 85 9.44 -4.34 8.20
C ALA A 85 8.32 -5.39 8.28
N SER A 86 7.08 -4.99 8.02
CA SER A 86 5.93 -5.88 8.01
C SER A 86 6.08 -6.99 6.97
N ILE A 87 6.57 -6.66 5.79
CA ILE A 87 6.86 -7.62 4.71
C ILE A 87 7.91 -8.63 5.19
N ILE A 88 9.03 -8.14 5.73
CA ILE A 88 10.12 -8.99 6.21
C ILE A 88 9.60 -9.94 7.28
N VAL A 89 8.83 -9.46 8.25
CA VAL A 89 8.26 -10.30 9.31
C VAL A 89 7.29 -11.33 8.73
N GLN A 90 6.44 -10.95 7.75
CA GLN A 90 5.55 -11.89 7.07
C GLN A 90 6.31 -12.97 6.30
N LEU A 91 7.40 -12.61 5.61
CA LEU A 91 8.29 -13.59 4.97
C LEU A 91 8.92 -14.54 5.99
N LEU A 92 9.37 -14.00 7.13
CA LEU A 92 9.95 -14.79 8.20
C LEU A 92 8.95 -15.77 8.84
N THR A 93 7.64 -15.44 8.85
CA THR A 93 6.62 -16.40 9.34
C THR A 93 6.49 -17.66 8.48
N VAL A 94 6.93 -17.62 7.23
CA VAL A 94 6.93 -18.78 6.33
C VAL A 94 8.22 -19.57 6.43
N VAL A 95 9.34 -18.89 6.66
CA VAL A 95 10.68 -19.50 6.63
C VAL A 95 11.08 -20.04 8.01
N ILE A 96 10.71 -19.34 9.08
CA ILE A 96 11.14 -19.66 10.44
C ILE A 96 10.00 -20.37 11.21
N PRO A 97 10.16 -21.65 11.60
CA PRO A 97 9.12 -22.41 12.31
C PRO A 97 8.62 -21.75 13.60
N ARG A 98 9.51 -21.02 14.30
CA ARG A 98 9.15 -20.30 15.53
C ARG A 98 8.15 -19.16 15.26
N PHE A 99 8.29 -18.44 14.15
CA PHE A 99 7.35 -17.38 13.75
C PHE A 99 6.03 -17.95 13.25
N GLU A 100 6.07 -19.12 12.57
CA GLU A 100 4.87 -19.85 12.19
C GLU A 100 4.09 -20.32 13.43
N ALA A 101 4.77 -20.85 14.45
CA ALA A 101 4.14 -21.22 15.71
C ALA A 101 3.46 -20.03 16.39
N LEU A 102 4.13 -18.86 16.45
CA LEU A 102 3.53 -17.63 16.98
C LEU A 102 2.26 -17.23 16.21
N LYS A 103 2.26 -17.36 14.88
CA LYS A 103 1.07 -17.06 14.06
C LYS A 103 -0.10 -18.01 14.42
N LYS A 104 0.18 -19.28 14.73
CA LYS A 104 -0.81 -20.27 15.14
C LYS A 104 -1.33 -20.06 16.58
N GLU A 105 -0.60 -19.37 17.45
CA GLU A 105 -1.04 -18.98 18.80
C GLU A 105 -2.22 -17.98 18.80
N GLY A 106 -2.60 -17.43 17.64
CA GLY A 106 -3.70 -16.49 17.52
C GLY A 106 -3.35 -15.08 17.98
N GLN A 107 -4.22 -14.44 18.78
CA GLN A 107 -4.08 -13.02 19.11
C GLN A 107 -2.83 -12.70 19.93
N SER A 108 -2.44 -13.56 20.86
CA SER A 108 -1.21 -13.39 21.65
C SER A 108 0.05 -13.43 20.79
N GLY A 109 0.13 -14.39 19.87
CA GLY A 109 1.25 -14.53 18.96
C GLY A 109 1.32 -13.36 17.94
N ASN A 110 0.18 -12.92 17.43
CA ASN A 110 0.10 -11.75 16.55
C ASN A 110 0.60 -10.47 17.23
N SER A 111 0.31 -10.29 18.52
CA SER A 111 0.84 -9.13 19.28
C SER A 111 2.37 -9.17 19.37
N LYS A 112 2.97 -10.35 19.56
CA LYS A 112 4.44 -10.50 19.56
C LYS A 112 5.04 -10.22 18.16
N LEU A 113 4.41 -10.72 17.09
CA LEU A 113 4.83 -10.44 15.71
C LEU A 113 4.78 -8.94 15.40
N THR A 114 3.73 -8.25 15.83
CA THR A 114 3.61 -6.79 15.70
C THR A 114 4.75 -6.08 16.45
N GLN A 115 5.12 -6.56 17.64
CA GLN A 115 6.23 -5.98 18.39
C GLN A 115 7.57 -6.15 17.67
N TYR A 116 7.84 -7.31 17.07
CA TYR A 116 9.02 -7.51 16.22
C TYR A 116 9.02 -6.59 15.00
N THR A 117 7.85 -6.39 14.39
CA THR A 117 7.69 -5.43 13.28
C THR A 117 8.04 -4.02 13.72
N ARG A 118 7.62 -3.57 14.90
CA ARG A 118 7.97 -2.24 15.43
C ARG A 118 9.48 -2.07 15.63
N TYR A 119 10.16 -3.05 16.23
CA TYR A 119 11.61 -2.99 16.41
C TYR A 119 12.35 -2.93 15.07
N LEU A 120 11.95 -3.78 14.13
CA LEU A 120 12.54 -3.79 12.80
C LEU A 120 12.28 -2.47 12.05
N THR A 121 11.09 -1.88 12.22
CA THR A 121 10.74 -0.58 11.64
C THR A 121 11.69 0.52 12.11
N VAL A 122 11.97 0.59 13.41
CA VAL A 122 12.89 1.59 13.96
C VAL A 122 14.32 1.40 13.43
N GLY A 123 14.79 0.14 13.37
CA GLY A 123 16.09 -0.19 12.78
C GLY A 123 16.21 0.21 11.30
N LEU A 124 15.19 -0.13 10.50
CA LEU A 124 15.15 0.26 9.09
C LEU A 124 15.01 1.77 8.90
N ALA A 125 14.25 2.45 9.76
CA ALA A 125 14.11 3.89 9.72
C ALA A 125 15.45 4.59 9.99
N LEU A 126 16.22 4.13 10.97
CA LEU A 126 17.58 4.63 11.22
C LEU A 126 18.49 4.46 10.02
N LEU A 127 18.50 3.28 9.40
CA LEU A 127 19.29 3.01 8.19
C LEU A 127 18.87 3.91 7.02
N GLN A 128 17.58 3.96 6.72
CA GLN A 128 17.06 4.75 5.60
C GLN A 128 17.26 6.25 5.81
N THR A 129 17.06 6.76 7.02
CA THR A 129 17.30 8.16 7.36
C THR A 129 18.76 8.55 7.23
N SER A 130 19.68 7.70 7.74
CA SER A 130 21.11 7.97 7.60
C SER A 130 21.55 8.02 6.14
N GLY A 131 20.98 7.13 5.29
CA GLY A 131 21.19 7.16 3.86
C GLY A 131 20.63 8.39 3.16
N LEU A 132 19.42 8.75 3.50
CA LEU A 132 18.78 9.93 2.91
C LEU A 132 19.58 11.20 3.24
N ILE A 133 20.02 11.36 4.48
CA ILE A 133 20.82 12.52 4.89
C ILE A 133 22.20 12.51 4.23
N ALA A 134 22.85 11.34 4.10
CA ALA A 134 24.11 11.23 3.39
C ALA A 134 24.01 11.67 1.93
N VAL A 135 22.90 11.34 1.27
CA VAL A 135 22.62 11.80 -0.11
C VAL A 135 22.28 13.29 -0.15
N ALA A 136 21.51 13.77 0.83
CA ALA A 136 21.06 15.18 0.92
C ALA A 136 22.21 16.17 1.17
N ARG A 137 23.31 15.74 1.82
CA ARG A 137 24.52 16.53 2.04
C ARG A 137 25.31 16.85 0.78
N THR A 138 25.16 16.04 -0.27
CA THR A 138 25.85 16.27 -1.53
C THR A 138 24.93 17.02 -2.49
N PRO A 139 25.27 18.26 -2.87
CA PRO A 139 24.47 19.04 -3.83
C PRO A 139 24.27 18.26 -5.13
N GLY A 140 23.07 18.32 -5.70
CA GLY A 140 22.75 17.64 -6.96
C GLY A 140 22.50 16.13 -6.90
N ARG A 141 22.73 15.46 -5.76
CA ARG A 141 22.46 14.01 -5.64
C ARG A 141 21.04 13.68 -5.26
N LEU A 142 20.44 14.38 -4.29
CA LEU A 142 19.06 14.15 -3.89
C LEU A 142 18.12 14.69 -4.96
N ILE A 143 18.42 15.88 -5.46
CA ILE A 143 17.63 16.62 -6.42
C ILE A 143 18.53 16.91 -7.63
N GLN A 144 18.35 16.18 -8.71
CA GLN A 144 19.16 16.36 -9.93
C GLN A 144 18.93 17.79 -10.49
N GLY A 145 20.03 18.49 -10.77
CA GLY A 145 19.97 19.86 -11.27
C GLY A 145 19.92 20.95 -10.20
N CYS A 146 19.94 20.60 -8.92
CA CYS A 146 20.02 21.57 -7.82
C CYS A 146 21.47 21.70 -7.34
N SER A 147 22.03 22.92 -7.45
CA SER A 147 23.37 23.26 -6.97
C SER A 147 23.38 23.90 -5.58
N GLU A 148 22.22 24.13 -4.97
CA GLU A 148 22.10 24.75 -3.64
C GLU A 148 22.36 23.74 -2.52
N ASP A 149 22.98 24.18 -1.43
CA ASP A 149 23.20 23.39 -0.22
C ASP A 149 21.90 23.24 0.56
N ILE A 150 21.32 22.05 0.54
CA ILE A 150 20.08 21.73 1.26
C ILE A 150 20.36 21.61 2.76
N VAL A 151 21.56 21.13 3.12
CA VAL A 151 22.04 21.00 4.52
C VAL A 151 23.26 21.90 4.69
N PRO A 152 23.07 23.20 5.05
CA PRO A 152 24.17 24.17 5.06
C PRO A 152 25.22 23.92 6.15
N ASP A 153 24.85 23.21 7.24
CA ASP A 153 25.74 22.92 8.35
C ASP A 153 26.05 21.45 8.46
N ASP A 154 27.29 21.08 8.21
CA ASP A 154 27.84 19.72 8.28
C ASP A 154 28.23 19.30 9.71
N SER A 155 27.79 20.00 10.74
CA SER A 155 28.10 19.64 12.13
C SER A 155 27.56 18.25 12.48
N TRP A 156 28.40 17.40 13.05
CA TRP A 156 28.04 16.05 13.48
C TRP A 156 26.81 16.00 14.38
N ILE A 157 26.64 16.98 15.27
CA ILE A 157 25.51 17.09 16.18
C ILE A 157 24.22 17.32 15.39
N ARG A 158 24.22 18.17 14.35
CA ARG A 158 23.04 18.42 13.53
C ARG A 158 22.63 17.18 12.72
N ILE A 159 23.59 16.50 12.12
CA ILE A 159 23.33 15.26 11.38
C ILE A 159 22.67 14.23 12.29
N LEU A 160 23.20 14.01 13.51
CA LEU A 160 22.58 13.13 14.49
C LEU A 160 21.16 13.58 14.85
N THR A 161 20.96 14.88 15.09
CA THR A 161 19.64 15.43 15.40
C THR A 161 18.65 15.16 14.27
N MET A 162 19.05 15.38 13.00
CA MET A 162 18.20 15.08 11.85
C MET A 162 17.83 13.60 11.78
N ILE A 163 18.80 12.68 11.96
CA ILE A 163 18.57 11.24 11.98
C ILE A 163 17.54 10.87 13.06
N PHE A 164 17.73 11.36 14.28
CA PHE A 164 16.82 11.07 15.38
C PHE A 164 15.43 11.66 15.17
N VAL A 165 15.31 12.90 14.69
CA VAL A 165 14.02 13.55 14.45
C VAL A 165 13.23 12.82 13.36
N MET A 166 13.85 12.46 12.22
CA MET A 166 13.18 11.74 11.16
C MET A 166 12.81 10.31 11.57
N THR A 167 13.66 9.63 12.36
CA THR A 167 13.35 8.28 12.87
C THR A 167 12.22 8.35 13.90
N ALA A 168 12.22 9.35 14.78
CA ALA A 168 11.10 9.59 15.70
C ALA A 168 9.81 9.90 14.93
N GLY A 169 9.90 10.71 13.86
CA GLY A 169 8.79 10.99 12.96
C GLY A 169 8.19 9.72 12.36
N THR A 170 9.02 8.82 11.86
CA THR A 170 8.56 7.50 11.34
C THR A 170 7.88 6.67 12.43
N SER A 171 8.42 6.69 13.66
CA SER A 171 7.80 5.97 14.78
C SER A 171 6.44 6.55 15.15
N VAL A 172 6.28 7.89 15.08
CA VAL A 172 4.98 8.55 15.26
C VAL A 172 4.01 8.16 14.14
N VAL A 173 4.43 8.14 12.87
CA VAL A 173 3.59 7.71 11.74
C VAL A 173 3.12 6.27 11.91
N MET A 174 4.01 5.38 12.33
CA MET A 174 3.67 3.99 12.66
C MET A 174 2.59 3.93 13.75
N TRP A 175 2.78 4.67 14.85
CA TRP A 175 1.81 4.72 15.95
C TRP A 175 0.46 5.31 15.52
N LEU A 176 0.43 6.35 14.67
CA LEU A 176 -0.79 6.91 14.09
C LEU A 176 -1.53 5.88 13.22
N GLY A 177 -0.80 5.09 12.44
CA GLY A 177 -1.39 4.01 11.64
C GLY A 177 -2.02 2.90 12.50
N GLU A 178 -1.36 2.49 13.58
CA GLU A 178 -1.91 1.53 14.54
C GLU A 178 -3.16 2.10 15.24
N LEU A 179 -3.14 3.37 15.64
CA LEU A 179 -4.29 4.05 16.24
C LEU A 179 -5.52 4.07 15.34
N ILE A 180 -5.35 4.30 14.03
CA ILE A 180 -6.46 4.21 13.06
C ILE A 180 -7.00 2.79 13.02
N THR A 181 -6.12 1.77 12.99
CA THR A 181 -6.53 0.36 12.93
C THR A 181 -7.31 -0.04 14.17
N ASP A 182 -6.90 0.43 15.36
CA ASP A 182 -7.53 0.05 16.63
C ASP A 182 -8.84 0.80 16.90
N ARG A 183 -8.88 2.11 16.62
CA ARG A 183 -9.98 3.00 17.04
C ARG A 183 -10.71 3.68 15.89
N GLY A 184 -10.17 3.61 14.69
CA GLY A 184 -10.71 4.26 13.49
C GLY A 184 -11.55 3.33 12.62
N VAL A 185 -11.50 3.59 11.32
CA VAL A 185 -12.15 2.79 10.27
C VAL A 185 -11.07 2.38 9.27
N GLY A 186 -11.08 1.12 8.88
CA GLY A 186 -10.15 0.60 7.89
C GLY A 186 -8.79 0.18 8.45
N ASN A 187 -7.89 -0.23 7.55
CA ASN A 187 -6.50 -0.50 7.89
C ASN A 187 -5.73 0.82 7.91
N GLY A 188 -5.22 1.21 9.08
CA GLY A 188 -4.58 2.52 9.29
C GLY A 188 -3.39 2.76 8.39
N MET A 189 -2.58 1.73 8.11
CA MET A 189 -1.42 1.86 7.22
C MET A 189 -1.85 2.17 5.79
N SER A 190 -2.84 1.45 5.29
CA SER A 190 -3.40 1.68 3.95
C SER A 190 -4.03 3.06 3.82
N ILE A 191 -4.70 3.55 4.87
CA ILE A 191 -5.32 4.88 4.89
C ILE A 191 -4.25 5.99 4.89
N LEU A 192 -3.14 5.82 5.59
CA LEU A 192 -2.05 6.80 5.58
C LEU A 192 -1.39 6.87 4.19
N ILE A 193 -1.19 5.73 3.50
CA ILE A 193 -0.71 5.70 2.12
C ILE A 193 -1.72 6.39 1.19
N PHE A 194 -3.00 6.05 1.33
CA PHE A 194 -4.08 6.72 0.58
C PHE A 194 -4.04 8.23 0.77
N THR A 195 -3.88 8.70 2.02
CA THR A 195 -3.78 10.13 2.35
C THR A 195 -2.59 10.79 1.68
N SER A 196 -1.43 10.13 1.68
CA SER A 196 -0.22 10.62 1.01
C SER A 196 -0.46 10.84 -0.48
N ILE A 197 -0.99 9.82 -1.15
CA ILE A 197 -1.23 9.84 -2.60
C ILE A 197 -2.34 10.83 -2.95
N ALA A 198 -3.47 10.78 -2.26
CA ALA A 198 -4.62 11.66 -2.53
C ALA A 198 -4.28 13.14 -2.34
N ALA A 199 -3.39 13.46 -1.41
CA ALA A 199 -2.98 14.84 -1.15
C ALA A 199 -2.10 15.44 -2.26
N THR A 200 -1.41 14.62 -3.06
CA THR A 200 -0.57 15.09 -4.18
C THR A 200 -1.37 15.27 -5.48
N PHE A 201 -2.52 14.61 -5.63
CA PHE A 201 -3.33 14.67 -6.85
C PHE A 201 -3.75 16.09 -7.26
N PRO A 202 -4.30 16.94 -6.38
CA PRO A 202 -4.76 18.28 -6.79
C PRO A 202 -3.62 19.14 -7.33
N SER A 203 -2.45 19.11 -6.71
CA SER A 203 -1.29 19.90 -7.14
C SER A 203 -0.75 19.42 -8.49
N GLN A 204 -0.66 18.11 -8.70
CA GLN A 204 -0.21 17.54 -9.97
C GLN A 204 -1.18 17.81 -11.12
N LEU A 205 -2.49 17.67 -10.86
CA LEU A 205 -3.52 18.01 -11.85
C LEU A 205 -3.48 19.49 -12.23
N TRP A 206 -3.27 20.38 -11.25
CA TRP A 206 -3.15 21.79 -11.50
C TRP A 206 -1.90 22.13 -12.31
N ALA A 207 -0.77 21.50 -12.02
CA ALA A 207 0.48 21.65 -12.77
C ALA A 207 0.31 21.25 -14.24
N ILE A 208 -0.38 20.15 -14.53
CA ILE A 208 -0.69 19.71 -15.91
C ILE A 208 -1.53 20.76 -16.63
N ARG A 209 -2.57 21.30 -15.97
CA ARG A 209 -3.40 22.36 -16.56
C ARG A 209 -2.58 23.59 -16.96
N LEU A 210 -1.64 24.02 -16.10
CA LEU A 210 -0.80 25.19 -16.35
C LEU A 210 0.23 24.92 -17.45
N SER A 211 0.82 23.72 -17.51
CA SER A 211 1.90 23.39 -18.45
C SER A 211 1.40 23.00 -19.85
N ARG A 212 0.27 22.32 -19.96
CA ARG A 212 -0.22 21.69 -21.20
C ARG A 212 -1.57 22.22 -21.71
N GLY A 213 -2.20 23.14 -20.99
CA GLY A 213 -3.48 23.73 -21.38
C GLY A 213 -4.72 22.90 -21.04
N TRP A 214 -5.90 23.48 -21.33
CA TRP A 214 -7.19 22.94 -20.91
C TRP A 214 -7.61 21.66 -21.66
N LEU A 215 -7.28 21.56 -22.95
CA LEU A 215 -7.68 20.40 -23.78
C LEU A 215 -6.97 19.12 -23.33
N THR A 216 -5.64 19.21 -23.12
CA THR A 216 -4.82 18.10 -22.63
C THR A 216 -5.23 17.69 -21.23
N PHE A 217 -5.54 18.67 -20.37
CA PHE A 217 -6.07 18.39 -19.02
C PHE A 217 -7.39 17.60 -19.07
N ALA A 218 -8.35 18.02 -19.91
CA ALA A 218 -9.63 17.34 -20.06
C ALA A 218 -9.46 15.90 -20.58
N PHE A 219 -8.56 15.69 -21.53
CA PHE A 219 -8.24 14.36 -22.08
C PHE A 219 -7.62 13.43 -21.01
N ILE A 220 -6.65 13.94 -20.24
CA ILE A 220 -6.03 13.20 -19.14
C ILE A 220 -7.06 12.84 -18.06
N MET A 221 -7.96 13.75 -17.71
CA MET A 221 -9.04 13.49 -16.76
C MET A 221 -10.00 12.41 -17.26
N ALA A 222 -10.38 12.44 -18.54
CA ALA A 222 -11.25 11.43 -19.14
C ALA A 222 -10.60 10.03 -19.10
N ILE A 223 -9.33 9.92 -19.47
CA ILE A 223 -8.56 8.68 -19.38
C ILE A 223 -8.45 8.22 -17.93
N GLY A 224 -8.13 9.12 -17.00
CA GLY A 224 -8.04 8.80 -15.58
C GLY A 224 -9.33 8.23 -15.02
N ILE A 225 -10.47 8.81 -15.32
CA ILE A 225 -11.79 8.30 -14.92
C ILE A 225 -12.05 6.91 -15.53
N LEU A 226 -11.69 6.70 -16.78
CA LEU A 226 -11.84 5.40 -17.45
C LEU A 226 -10.99 4.32 -16.78
N ILE A 227 -9.72 4.63 -16.45
CA ILE A 227 -8.83 3.71 -15.74
C ILE A 227 -9.39 3.40 -14.35
N VAL A 228 -9.84 4.41 -13.60
CA VAL A 228 -10.47 4.21 -12.28
C VAL A 228 -11.68 3.30 -12.39
N ALA A 229 -12.55 3.51 -13.37
CA ALA A 229 -13.74 2.67 -13.59
C ALA A 229 -13.35 1.22 -13.91
N ALA A 230 -12.33 1.00 -14.75
CA ALA A 230 -11.83 -0.33 -15.07
C ALA A 230 -11.22 -1.03 -13.84
N VAL A 231 -10.44 -0.31 -13.04
CA VAL A 231 -9.87 -0.83 -11.79
C VAL A 231 -10.97 -1.20 -10.79
N VAL A 232 -11.97 -0.33 -10.59
CA VAL A 232 -13.12 -0.62 -9.70
C VAL A 232 -13.86 -1.88 -10.16
N PHE A 233 -14.07 -2.04 -11.46
CA PHE A 233 -14.73 -3.21 -12.01
C PHE A 233 -13.98 -4.50 -11.71
N VAL A 234 -12.66 -4.53 -11.89
CA VAL A 234 -11.85 -5.72 -11.61
C VAL A 234 -11.73 -5.99 -10.11
N GLU A 235 -11.53 -4.95 -9.27
CA GLU A 235 -11.43 -5.09 -7.81
C GLU A 235 -12.73 -5.58 -7.15
N GLN A 236 -13.89 -5.32 -7.78
CA GLN A 236 -15.18 -5.85 -7.32
C GLN A 236 -15.50 -7.23 -7.88
N SER A 237 -14.78 -7.68 -8.89
CA SER A 237 -15.01 -8.96 -9.53
C SER A 237 -14.62 -10.12 -8.60
N GLN A 238 -15.55 -11.05 -8.43
CA GLN A 238 -15.37 -12.21 -7.56
C GLN A 238 -16.00 -13.47 -8.17
N ARG A 239 -15.32 -14.61 -7.98
CA ARG A 239 -15.89 -15.92 -8.24
C ARG A 239 -16.63 -16.42 -7.01
N ARG A 240 -17.91 -16.72 -7.14
CA ARG A 240 -18.74 -17.23 -6.05
C ARG A 240 -18.80 -18.74 -6.13
N ILE A 241 -18.23 -19.43 -5.13
CA ILE A 241 -18.28 -20.89 -5.03
C ILE A 241 -19.49 -21.25 -4.16
N PRO A 242 -20.50 -21.97 -4.69
CA PRO A 242 -21.69 -22.33 -3.90
C PRO A 242 -21.33 -23.32 -2.81
N VAL A 243 -21.81 -23.08 -1.61
CA VAL A 243 -21.69 -23.95 -0.44
C VAL A 243 -23.07 -24.26 0.09
N GLN A 244 -23.35 -25.53 0.30
CA GLN A 244 -24.59 -25.99 0.90
C GLN A 244 -24.33 -26.51 2.29
N TYR A 245 -25.21 -26.15 3.22
CA TYR A 245 -25.19 -26.72 4.57
C TYR A 245 -26.27 -27.79 4.69
N ALA A 246 -25.92 -28.89 5.37
CA ALA A 246 -26.82 -30.01 5.59
C ALA A 246 -28.06 -29.56 6.38
N LYS A 247 -29.24 -29.96 5.89
CA LYS A 247 -30.49 -29.76 6.62
C LYS A 247 -30.54 -30.71 7.81
N ARG A 248 -30.76 -30.21 9.02
CA ARG A 248 -31.05 -31.00 10.18
C ARG A 248 -32.58 -31.11 10.36
N GLN A 249 -33.09 -32.33 10.43
CA GLN A 249 -34.49 -32.58 10.72
C GLN A 249 -34.58 -33.05 12.20
N ILE A 250 -35.30 -32.29 13.00
CA ILE A 250 -35.61 -32.66 14.41
C ILE A 250 -37.13 -32.79 14.49
N GLY A 251 -37.58 -34.03 14.50
CA GLY A 251 -39.00 -34.35 14.43
C GLY A 251 -39.63 -33.94 13.11
N ARG A 252 -40.72 -33.18 13.12
CA ARG A 252 -41.41 -32.63 11.94
C ARG A 252 -40.87 -31.27 11.44
N ARG A 253 -39.90 -30.66 12.16
CA ARG A 253 -39.34 -29.37 11.80
C ARG A 253 -37.98 -29.55 11.14
N GLN A 254 -37.81 -28.92 9.99
CA GLN A 254 -36.52 -28.80 9.29
C GLN A 254 -35.81 -27.54 9.74
N TYR A 255 -34.57 -27.67 10.23
CA TYR A 255 -33.70 -26.57 10.62
C TYR A 255 -32.47 -26.56 9.72
N GLY A 256 -32.08 -25.37 9.22
CA GLY A 256 -30.92 -25.19 8.35
C GLY A 256 -31.22 -25.43 6.86
N GLY A 257 -30.17 -25.58 6.08
CA GLY A 257 -30.28 -25.76 4.63
C GLY A 257 -30.21 -24.46 3.84
N THR A 258 -29.59 -23.42 4.42
CA THR A 258 -29.22 -22.20 3.68
C THR A 258 -28.08 -22.51 2.73
N SER A 259 -28.26 -22.13 1.46
CA SER A 259 -27.16 -22.09 0.51
C SER A 259 -26.44 -20.75 0.65
N THR A 260 -25.13 -20.79 0.79
CA THR A 260 -24.28 -19.61 0.80
C THR A 260 -23.20 -19.76 -0.25
N TYR A 261 -22.29 -18.81 -0.37
CA TYR A 261 -21.16 -18.91 -1.27
C TYR A 261 -19.88 -18.39 -0.63
N VAL A 262 -18.75 -18.97 -1.01
CA VAL A 262 -17.42 -18.46 -0.68
C VAL A 262 -16.99 -17.51 -1.82
N PRO A 263 -16.85 -16.20 -1.55
CA PRO A 263 -16.40 -15.25 -2.54
C PRO A 263 -14.87 -15.29 -2.66
N ILE A 264 -14.34 -15.62 -3.83
CA ILE A 264 -12.92 -15.48 -4.15
C ILE A 264 -12.76 -14.30 -5.11
N LYS A 265 -12.11 -13.23 -4.65
CA LYS A 265 -11.83 -12.04 -5.47
C LYS A 265 -10.86 -12.42 -6.61
N VAL A 266 -10.98 -11.79 -7.77
CA VAL A 266 -10.02 -11.93 -8.88
C VAL A 266 -8.65 -11.41 -8.44
N ASN A 267 -8.62 -10.23 -7.81
CA ASN A 267 -7.45 -9.72 -7.12
C ASN A 267 -7.55 -10.01 -5.62
N GLN A 268 -7.13 -11.23 -5.22
CA GLN A 268 -7.12 -11.63 -3.81
C GLN A 268 -5.99 -10.97 -3.01
N SER A 269 -4.89 -10.65 -3.67
CA SER A 269 -3.72 -10.02 -3.05
C SER A 269 -3.87 -8.51 -2.83
N GLY A 270 -4.87 -7.88 -3.45
CA GLY A 270 -5.05 -6.43 -3.37
C GLY A 270 -3.87 -5.66 -3.97
N VAL A 271 -3.50 -4.56 -3.36
CA VAL A 271 -2.42 -3.66 -3.82
C VAL A 271 -1.06 -4.01 -3.21
N ILE A 272 -1.03 -4.90 -2.22
CA ILE A 272 0.16 -5.23 -1.42
C ILE A 272 1.34 -5.70 -2.28
N PRO A 273 1.19 -6.57 -3.30
CA PRO A 273 2.30 -7.00 -4.15
C PRO A 273 3.00 -5.86 -4.87
N VAL A 274 2.26 -4.85 -5.26
CA VAL A 274 2.80 -3.67 -5.96
C VAL A 274 3.67 -2.83 -5.02
N ILE A 275 3.21 -2.65 -3.76
CA ILE A 275 3.96 -1.95 -2.72
C ILE A 275 5.24 -2.73 -2.37
N PHE A 276 5.16 -4.07 -2.32
CA PHE A 276 6.31 -4.93 -2.04
C PHE A 276 7.36 -4.85 -3.15
N ALA A 277 6.92 -4.94 -4.40
CA ALA A 277 7.81 -4.84 -5.54
C ALA A 277 8.55 -3.49 -5.59
N SER A 278 7.84 -2.39 -5.36
CA SER A 278 8.45 -1.05 -5.33
C SER A 278 9.42 -0.89 -4.16
N SER A 279 9.08 -1.39 -2.97
CA SER A 279 9.95 -1.34 -1.79
C SER A 279 11.22 -2.15 -1.98
N LEU A 280 11.12 -3.34 -2.60
CA LEU A 280 12.29 -4.19 -2.86
C LEU A 280 13.21 -3.58 -3.90
N LEU A 281 12.67 -2.98 -4.97
CA LEU A 281 13.46 -2.28 -5.98
C LEU A 281 14.16 -1.02 -5.45
N TYR A 282 13.63 -0.43 -4.36
CA TYR A 282 14.27 0.72 -3.72
C TYR A 282 15.55 0.36 -2.96
N ILE A 283 15.68 -0.87 -2.44
CA ILE A 283 16.85 -1.31 -1.66
C ILE A 283 18.17 -1.23 -2.46
N PRO A 284 18.30 -1.78 -3.68
CA PRO A 284 19.50 -1.64 -4.49
C PRO A 284 19.88 -0.18 -4.77
N SER A 285 18.89 0.66 -4.99
CA SER A 285 19.11 2.11 -5.18
C SER A 285 19.70 2.76 -3.94
N LEU A 286 19.19 2.45 -2.75
CA LEU A 286 19.78 2.92 -1.49
C LEU A 286 21.24 2.49 -1.35
N VAL A 287 21.53 1.20 -1.57
CA VAL A 287 22.91 0.65 -1.46
C VAL A 287 23.84 1.34 -2.46
N ALA A 288 23.39 1.56 -3.70
CA ALA A 288 24.18 2.25 -4.71
C ALA A 288 24.48 3.71 -4.33
N ASN A 289 23.53 4.38 -3.67
CA ASN A 289 23.71 5.77 -3.22
C ASN A 289 24.62 5.89 -1.99
N PHE A 290 24.69 4.87 -1.13
CA PHE A 290 25.61 4.82 0.01
C PHE A 290 27.07 4.61 -0.40
N THR A 291 27.29 3.91 -1.51
CA THR A 291 28.63 3.59 -1.99
C THR A 291 29.11 4.71 -2.92
N ASN A 292 30.41 4.73 -3.14
CA ASN A 292 31.03 5.70 -4.03
C ASN A 292 30.36 5.64 -5.43
N SER A 293 29.68 6.70 -5.85
CA SER A 293 28.89 6.75 -7.08
C SER A 293 29.68 6.50 -8.37
N GLN A 294 31.00 6.41 -8.27
CA GLN A 294 31.93 6.12 -9.36
C GLN A 294 32.23 4.62 -9.53
N ALA A 295 31.79 3.76 -8.60
CA ALA A 295 31.99 2.32 -8.76
C ALA A 295 31.12 1.80 -9.94
N ALA A 296 31.72 1.00 -10.81
CA ALA A 296 31.06 0.50 -12.03
C ALA A 296 29.71 -0.19 -11.76
N TRP A 297 29.60 -0.95 -10.68
CA TRP A 297 28.35 -1.60 -10.27
C TRP A 297 27.30 -0.59 -9.78
N ALA A 298 27.68 0.48 -9.07
CA ALA A 298 26.76 1.51 -8.60
C ALA A 298 26.21 2.33 -9.78
N VAL A 299 27.06 2.67 -10.74
CA VAL A 299 26.66 3.31 -12.00
C VAL A 299 25.72 2.40 -12.78
N TRP A 300 26.01 1.11 -12.88
CA TRP A 300 25.15 0.15 -13.56
C TRP A 300 23.78 0.02 -12.91
N ILE A 301 23.69 -0.06 -11.57
CA ILE A 301 22.41 -0.07 -10.84
C ILE A 301 21.65 1.23 -11.08
N ASN A 302 22.31 2.39 -10.97
CA ASN A 302 21.64 3.67 -11.17
C ASN A 302 21.10 3.82 -12.61
N THR A 303 21.82 3.35 -13.61
CA THR A 303 21.39 3.44 -15.00
C THR A 303 20.24 2.47 -15.31
N ASN A 304 20.27 1.25 -14.78
CA ASN A 304 19.33 0.19 -15.18
C ASN A 304 18.15 0.01 -14.21
N PHE A 305 18.28 0.37 -12.92
CA PHE A 305 17.26 0.16 -11.89
C PHE A 305 16.69 1.42 -11.27
N VAL A 306 17.38 2.57 -11.37
CA VAL A 306 16.85 3.84 -10.81
C VAL A 306 16.07 4.59 -11.87
N ASN A 307 16.51 4.54 -13.13
CA ASN A 307 15.78 5.14 -14.24
C ASN A 307 14.56 4.27 -14.56
N GLY A 308 13.36 4.79 -14.23
CA GLY A 308 12.09 4.08 -14.43
C GLY A 308 11.76 3.73 -15.89
N ASP A 309 12.48 4.32 -16.85
CA ASP A 309 12.25 4.14 -18.29
C ASP A 309 13.02 2.93 -18.87
N HIS A 310 13.95 2.35 -18.10
CA HIS A 310 14.77 1.26 -18.62
C HIS A 310 13.97 -0.05 -18.70
N PRO A 311 14.04 -0.80 -19.82
CA PRO A 311 13.29 -2.05 -20.00
C PRO A 311 13.54 -3.09 -18.91
N LEU A 312 14.76 -3.13 -18.37
CA LEU A 312 15.14 -4.06 -17.30
C LEU A 312 14.44 -3.72 -15.98
N TYR A 313 14.25 -2.43 -15.68
CA TYR A 313 13.44 -1.98 -14.54
C TYR A 313 11.99 -2.45 -14.70
N ILE A 314 11.38 -2.18 -15.86
CA ILE A 314 9.97 -2.54 -16.14
C ILE A 314 9.78 -4.06 -16.05
N ALA A 315 10.67 -4.85 -16.64
CA ALA A 315 10.60 -6.31 -16.61
C ALA A 315 10.76 -6.86 -15.19
N SER A 316 11.74 -6.36 -14.42
CA SER A 316 11.96 -6.79 -13.03
C SER A 316 10.80 -6.39 -12.13
N TYR A 317 10.22 -5.21 -12.32
CA TYR A 317 9.06 -4.73 -11.58
C TYR A 317 7.82 -5.60 -11.85
N ALA A 318 7.54 -5.91 -13.13
CA ALA A 318 6.46 -6.83 -13.50
C ALA A 318 6.62 -8.21 -12.88
N LEU A 319 7.82 -8.78 -12.98
CA LEU A 319 8.13 -10.11 -12.45
C LEU A 319 7.96 -10.14 -10.92
N LEU A 320 8.44 -9.12 -10.22
CA LEU A 320 8.28 -9.00 -8.77
C LEU A 320 6.81 -8.87 -8.36
N ILE A 321 6.00 -8.08 -9.09
CA ILE A 321 4.56 -7.96 -8.82
C ILE A 321 3.89 -9.33 -8.93
N ILE A 322 4.15 -10.07 -10.02
CA ILE A 322 3.57 -11.40 -10.24
C ILE A 322 4.03 -12.36 -9.12
N PHE A 323 5.33 -12.39 -8.82
CA PHE A 323 5.88 -13.23 -7.75
C PHE A 323 5.23 -12.94 -6.40
N PHE A 324 5.16 -11.67 -6.00
CA PHE A 324 4.56 -11.30 -4.72
C PHE A 324 3.05 -11.51 -4.70
N ALA A 325 2.35 -11.41 -5.83
CA ALA A 325 0.93 -11.72 -5.90
C ALA A 325 0.66 -13.19 -5.56
N TYR A 326 1.37 -14.11 -6.18
CA TYR A 326 1.28 -15.54 -5.85
C TYR A 326 1.69 -15.83 -4.41
N PHE A 327 2.80 -15.26 -3.99
CA PHE A 327 3.32 -15.44 -2.64
C PHE A 327 2.34 -14.96 -1.57
N TYR A 328 1.77 -13.76 -1.75
CA TYR A 328 0.83 -13.19 -0.79
C TYR A 328 -0.47 -13.99 -0.72
N VAL A 329 -1.00 -14.43 -1.86
CA VAL A 329 -2.19 -15.27 -1.91
C VAL A 329 -1.97 -16.59 -1.17
N ALA A 330 -0.81 -17.23 -1.36
CA ALA A 330 -0.46 -18.48 -0.68
C ALA A 330 -0.38 -18.35 0.86
N ILE A 331 0.02 -17.17 1.36
CA ILE A 331 0.11 -16.92 2.81
C ILE A 331 -1.24 -16.53 3.42
N THR A 332 -2.04 -15.74 2.67
CA THR A 332 -3.27 -15.14 3.20
C THR A 332 -4.43 -16.10 3.18
N PHE A 333 -4.52 -16.96 2.20
CA PHE A 333 -5.59 -17.92 2.06
C PHE A 333 -5.07 -19.34 2.27
N ASN A 334 -5.55 -19.97 3.34
CA ASN A 334 -5.26 -21.39 3.62
C ASN A 334 -6.44 -22.26 3.20
N PRO A 335 -6.34 -22.98 2.06
CA PRO A 335 -7.41 -23.85 1.57
C PRO A 335 -7.75 -25.01 2.52
N GLU A 336 -6.75 -25.56 3.23
CA GLU A 336 -6.94 -26.68 4.15
C GLU A 336 -7.77 -26.26 5.35
N GLU A 337 -7.41 -25.14 5.99
CA GLU A 337 -8.14 -24.59 7.13
C GLU A 337 -9.56 -24.22 6.76
N THR A 338 -9.75 -23.60 5.58
CA THR A 338 -11.08 -23.25 5.06
C THR A 338 -11.93 -24.47 4.82
N ALA A 339 -11.38 -25.52 4.19
CA ALA A 339 -12.09 -26.78 3.93
C ALA A 339 -12.44 -27.52 5.23
N GLU A 340 -11.54 -27.51 6.23
CA GLU A 340 -11.78 -28.11 7.54
C GLU A 340 -12.86 -27.35 8.32
N ASN A 341 -12.83 -26.04 8.32
CA ASN A 341 -13.87 -25.22 8.93
C ASN A 341 -15.22 -25.48 8.28
N MET A 342 -15.30 -25.53 6.93
CA MET A 342 -16.51 -25.91 6.23
C MET A 342 -17.03 -27.29 6.68
N ARG A 343 -16.14 -28.29 6.81
CA ARG A 343 -16.49 -29.64 7.28
C ARG A 343 -17.03 -29.60 8.70
N LYS A 344 -16.39 -28.87 9.62
CA LYS A 344 -16.83 -28.72 11.02
C LYS A 344 -18.24 -28.15 11.13
N TYR A 345 -18.60 -27.22 10.28
CA TYR A 345 -19.93 -26.61 10.27
C TYR A 345 -20.95 -27.34 9.38
N GLY A 346 -20.60 -28.51 8.82
CA GLY A 346 -21.47 -29.29 7.97
C GLY A 346 -21.74 -28.72 6.59
N GLY A 347 -20.86 -27.81 6.13
CA GLY A 347 -20.89 -27.26 4.79
C GLY A 347 -20.14 -28.13 3.78
N PHE A 348 -20.65 -28.23 2.56
CA PHE A 348 -20.01 -28.94 1.47
C PHE A 348 -20.24 -28.19 0.14
N ILE A 349 -19.33 -28.40 -0.80
CA ILE A 349 -19.48 -27.91 -2.17
C ILE A 349 -20.23 -29.00 -2.97
N PRO A 350 -21.32 -28.65 -3.70
CA PRO A 350 -22.05 -29.61 -4.49
C PRO A 350 -21.14 -30.38 -5.45
N GLY A 351 -21.18 -31.72 -5.39
CA GLY A 351 -20.35 -32.59 -6.23
C GLY A 351 -18.94 -32.88 -5.69
N ILE A 352 -18.51 -32.29 -4.57
CA ILE A 352 -17.18 -32.48 -3.99
C ILE A 352 -17.31 -32.99 -2.55
N ARG A 353 -16.55 -34.03 -2.20
CA ARG A 353 -16.54 -34.54 -0.82
C ARG A 353 -15.91 -33.53 0.14
N ALA A 354 -16.50 -33.39 1.32
CA ALA A 354 -15.95 -32.54 2.38
C ALA A 354 -14.57 -33.06 2.85
N GLY A 355 -13.65 -32.15 3.14
CA GLY A 355 -12.28 -32.43 3.58
C GLY A 355 -11.22 -32.17 2.51
N LYS A 356 -10.25 -33.06 2.36
CA LYS A 356 -9.12 -32.89 1.44
C LYS A 356 -9.52 -32.59 -0.02
N PRO A 357 -10.51 -33.28 -0.65
CA PRO A 357 -10.93 -32.93 -2.00
C PRO A 357 -11.48 -31.50 -2.14
N THR A 358 -12.10 -30.98 -1.08
CA THR A 358 -12.56 -29.57 -1.04
C THR A 358 -11.37 -28.62 -0.98
N SER A 359 -10.33 -28.94 -0.19
CA SER A 359 -9.10 -28.15 -0.13
C SER A 359 -8.39 -28.12 -1.48
N ASP A 360 -8.23 -29.28 -2.13
CA ASP A 360 -7.58 -29.41 -3.45
C ASP A 360 -8.34 -28.60 -4.52
N TYR A 361 -9.66 -28.62 -4.49
CA TYR A 361 -10.50 -27.83 -5.38
C TYR A 361 -10.35 -26.32 -5.14
N LEU A 362 -10.37 -25.88 -3.87
CA LEU A 362 -10.18 -24.49 -3.51
C LEU A 362 -8.80 -23.99 -3.94
N GLN A 363 -7.75 -24.79 -3.73
CA GLN A 363 -6.40 -24.48 -4.17
C GLN A 363 -6.29 -24.39 -5.70
N TYR A 364 -6.91 -25.31 -6.43
CA TYR A 364 -6.97 -25.26 -7.90
C TYR A 364 -7.63 -23.97 -8.40
N VAL A 365 -8.80 -23.62 -7.85
CA VAL A 365 -9.54 -22.41 -8.22
C VAL A 365 -8.71 -21.16 -7.90
N LEU A 366 -8.09 -21.11 -6.71
CA LEU A 366 -7.28 -20.00 -6.25
C LEU A 366 -6.10 -19.74 -7.20
N THR A 367 -5.32 -20.78 -7.51
CA THR A 367 -4.17 -20.67 -8.42
C THR A 367 -4.57 -20.17 -9.81
N ARG A 368 -5.71 -20.67 -10.33
CA ARG A 368 -6.21 -20.25 -11.64
C ARG A 368 -6.72 -18.81 -11.67
N ILE A 369 -7.30 -18.31 -10.56
CA ILE A 369 -7.78 -16.93 -10.46
C ILE A 369 -6.62 -15.97 -10.19
N THR A 370 -5.60 -16.40 -9.46
CA THR A 370 -4.43 -15.57 -9.17
C THR A 370 -3.64 -15.22 -10.44
N ALA A 371 -3.59 -16.10 -11.43
CA ALA A 371 -2.89 -15.83 -12.69
C ALA A 371 -3.41 -14.56 -13.42
N PRO A 372 -4.70 -14.44 -13.80
CA PRO A 372 -5.22 -13.21 -14.39
C PRO A 372 -5.18 -12.02 -13.44
N GLY A 373 -5.33 -12.23 -12.11
CA GLY A 373 -5.22 -11.18 -11.11
C GLY A 373 -3.82 -10.57 -11.03
N SER A 374 -2.77 -11.39 -11.02
CA SER A 374 -1.37 -10.93 -11.00
C SER A 374 -0.98 -10.23 -12.30
N LEU A 375 -1.44 -10.75 -13.44
CA LEU A 375 -1.22 -10.12 -14.75
C LEU A 375 -1.91 -8.75 -14.83
N TYR A 376 -3.14 -8.65 -14.33
CA TYR A 376 -3.85 -7.38 -14.21
C TYR A 376 -3.08 -6.36 -13.38
N LEU A 377 -2.58 -6.74 -12.19
CA LEU A 377 -1.79 -5.86 -11.35
C LEU A 377 -0.51 -5.38 -12.05
N ALA A 378 0.21 -6.28 -12.71
CA ALA A 378 1.40 -5.94 -13.47
C ALA A 378 1.08 -4.97 -14.63
N LEU A 379 0.04 -5.25 -15.42
CA LEU A 379 -0.38 -4.39 -16.53
C LEU A 379 -0.77 -2.99 -16.07
N VAL A 380 -1.64 -2.88 -15.05
CA VAL A 380 -2.09 -1.56 -14.54
C VAL A 380 -0.92 -0.77 -13.96
N SER A 381 0.06 -1.43 -13.35
CA SER A 381 1.26 -0.77 -12.81
C SER A 381 2.22 -0.27 -13.89
N ILE A 382 2.31 -0.97 -15.04
CA ILE A 382 3.26 -0.69 -16.11
C ILE A 382 2.68 0.24 -17.17
N ILE A 383 1.38 0.18 -17.46
CA ILE A 383 0.74 1.01 -18.49
C ILE A 383 1.12 2.48 -18.40
N PRO A 384 1.10 3.14 -17.23
CA PRO A 384 1.50 4.54 -17.14
C PRO A 384 2.97 4.78 -17.47
N ILE A 385 3.86 3.85 -17.12
CA ILE A 385 5.30 3.93 -17.43
C ILE A 385 5.50 3.87 -18.95
N ILE A 386 4.83 2.93 -19.62
CA ILE A 386 4.87 2.81 -21.09
C ILE A 386 4.25 4.06 -21.75
N ALA A 387 3.15 4.57 -21.24
CA ALA A 387 2.52 5.77 -21.75
C ALA A 387 3.46 7.00 -21.63
N LEU A 388 4.19 7.13 -20.53
CA LEU A 388 5.18 8.19 -20.35
C LEU A 388 6.30 8.11 -21.39
N ILE A 389 6.81 6.90 -21.65
CA ILE A 389 7.87 6.65 -22.64
C ILE A 389 7.38 7.00 -24.07
N LEU A 390 6.17 6.55 -24.44
CA LEU A 390 5.63 6.73 -25.80
C LEU A 390 5.23 8.19 -26.08
N PHE A 391 4.67 8.89 -25.12
CA PHE A 391 4.15 10.26 -25.32
C PHE A 391 5.15 11.33 -24.91
N GLY A 392 6.35 10.97 -24.42
CA GLY A 392 7.34 11.93 -23.94
C GLY A 392 6.78 12.88 -22.87
N ALA A 393 5.72 12.44 -22.19
CA ALA A 393 5.10 13.21 -21.13
C ALA A 393 6.09 13.26 -19.96
N SER A 394 6.42 14.46 -19.48
CA SER A 394 7.16 14.62 -18.24
C SER A 394 6.47 13.81 -17.13
N GLN A 395 7.25 13.23 -16.24
CA GLN A 395 6.87 12.23 -15.23
C GLN A 395 5.83 12.71 -14.18
N GLN A 396 5.10 13.77 -14.48
CA GLN A 396 4.05 14.35 -13.65
C GLN A 396 2.66 13.76 -13.91
N PHE A 397 2.58 12.49 -14.38
CA PHE A 397 1.27 11.88 -14.59
C PHE A 397 0.70 11.39 -13.25
N PRO A 398 -0.32 12.09 -12.68
CA PRO A 398 -0.86 11.78 -11.35
C PRO A 398 -1.58 10.42 -11.29
N PHE A 399 -1.95 9.89 -12.44
CA PHE A 399 -2.62 8.60 -12.57
C PHE A 399 -1.62 7.46 -12.79
N GLY A 400 -0.45 7.50 -12.15
CA GLY A 400 0.45 6.35 -12.10
C GLY A 400 -0.32 5.10 -11.65
N GLY A 401 -0.15 3.95 -12.34
CA GLY A 401 -0.96 2.77 -12.11
C GLY A 401 -0.98 2.31 -10.65
N THR A 402 0.15 2.44 -9.95
CA THR A 402 0.27 2.14 -8.52
C THR A 402 -0.58 3.07 -7.66
N ALA A 403 -0.58 4.36 -7.96
CA ALA A 403 -1.36 5.37 -7.22
C ALA A 403 -2.86 5.12 -7.34
N ILE A 404 -3.34 4.86 -8.56
CA ILE A 404 -4.76 4.54 -8.80
C ILE A 404 -5.16 3.25 -8.10
N LEU A 405 -4.35 2.19 -8.23
CA LEU A 405 -4.62 0.91 -7.57
C LEU A 405 -4.76 1.07 -6.07
N ILE A 406 -3.85 1.83 -5.44
CA ILE A 406 -3.87 2.07 -3.99
C ILE A 406 -5.09 2.90 -3.61
N VAL A 407 -5.35 4.01 -4.31
CA VAL A 407 -6.47 4.89 -3.99
C VAL A 407 -7.81 4.16 -4.15
N VAL A 408 -8.00 3.44 -5.23
CA VAL A 408 -9.24 2.68 -5.49
C VAL A 408 -9.35 1.49 -4.54
N GLY A 409 -8.29 0.70 -4.38
CA GLY A 409 -8.30 -0.51 -3.54
C GLY A 409 -8.59 -0.17 -2.08
N VAL A 410 -7.86 0.79 -1.51
CA VAL A 410 -8.06 1.23 -0.12
C VAL A 410 -9.42 1.89 0.07
N GLY A 411 -9.86 2.71 -0.90
CA GLY A 411 -11.17 3.35 -0.88
C GLY A 411 -12.31 2.33 -0.86
N LEU A 412 -12.24 1.30 -1.70
CA LEU A 412 -13.23 0.22 -1.76
C LEU A 412 -13.23 -0.65 -0.50
N ASP A 413 -12.05 -1.02 0.01
CA ASP A 413 -11.97 -1.84 1.23
C ASP A 413 -12.47 -1.07 2.45
N THR A 414 -12.15 0.21 2.57
CA THR A 414 -12.67 1.08 3.64
C THR A 414 -14.20 1.25 3.53
N ALA A 415 -14.73 1.45 2.33
CA ALA A 415 -16.17 1.56 2.10
C ALA A 415 -16.91 0.27 2.48
N LYS A 416 -16.36 -0.92 2.11
CA LYS A 416 -16.92 -2.22 2.50
C LYS A 416 -16.89 -2.45 4.01
N GLN A 417 -15.84 -2.01 4.70
CA GLN A 417 -15.78 -2.10 6.17
C GLN A 417 -16.83 -1.20 6.84
N ILE A 418 -17.03 0.02 6.33
CA ILE A 418 -18.10 0.90 6.80
C ILE A 418 -19.47 0.27 6.60
N GLU A 419 -19.72 -0.31 5.42
CA GLU A 419 -20.96 -0.99 5.10
C GLU A 419 -21.23 -2.20 6.02
N SER A 420 -20.21 -3.02 6.24
CA SER A 420 -20.29 -4.17 7.15
C SER A 420 -20.63 -3.74 8.59
N GLN A 421 -20.01 -2.67 9.11
CA GLN A 421 -20.30 -2.14 10.43
C GLN A 421 -21.73 -1.56 10.53
N LEU A 422 -22.24 -0.96 9.45
CA LEU A 422 -23.61 -0.48 9.39
C LEU A 422 -24.62 -1.64 9.40
N GLN A 423 -24.35 -2.71 8.65
CA GLN A 423 -25.22 -3.88 8.58
C GLN A 423 -25.31 -4.60 9.94
N GLN A 424 -24.17 -4.80 10.63
CA GLN A 424 -24.15 -5.42 11.95
C GLN A 424 -25.06 -4.70 12.95
N ARG A 425 -25.10 -3.36 12.93
CA ARG A 425 -25.97 -2.57 13.81
C ARG A 425 -27.44 -2.56 13.40
N SER A 426 -27.73 -2.70 12.12
CA SER A 426 -29.11 -2.82 11.66
C SER A 426 -29.78 -4.08 12.23
N TYR A 427 -29.02 -5.14 12.46
CA TYR A 427 -29.50 -6.37 13.10
C TYR A 427 -29.70 -6.22 14.62
N GLU A 428 -28.87 -5.46 15.32
CA GLU A 428 -29.06 -5.20 16.77
C GLU A 428 -30.33 -4.38 17.06
N GLY A 429 -30.75 -3.53 16.12
CA GLY A 429 -32.00 -2.75 16.23
C GLY A 429 -33.26 -3.60 16.09
N PHE A 430 -33.19 -4.80 15.51
CA PHE A 430 -34.31 -5.73 15.40
C PHE A 430 -34.51 -6.63 16.64
N LEU A 431 -33.53 -6.66 17.52
CA LEU A 431 -33.53 -7.49 18.74
C LEU A 431 -33.89 -6.67 20.01
N ARG A 432 -34.16 -5.39 19.86
CA ARG A 432 -34.78 -4.50 20.86
C ARG A 432 -36.19 -4.20 20.41
#